data_fbcf49a3d5db41ed670764ed7d472770
#
_entry.id   fbcf49a3d5db41ed670764ed7d472770
#
_cell.length_a   1.000
_cell.length_b   1.000
_cell.length_c   1.000
_cell.angle_alpha   90.00
_cell.angle_beta   90.00
_cell.angle_gamma   90.00
#
_symmetry.space_group_name_H-M   'P 1'
#
loop_
_entity.id
_entity.type
_entity.pdbx_description
1 polymer ?
#
loop_
_entity_poly.entity_id
_entity_poly.type
_entity_poly.pdbx_seq_one_letter_code
_entity_poly.pdbx_strand_id
1 'polypeptide(L)'
;MTQEELKNKKITELYEIAESLGIPDYREKRKPGLIMAILEAEARQRATEGNEGGVQVDGVLEILDDGFGFLRSPEYSYLPSSDDIYVSPSQIKRFGLRTGDTITGIARPPKNSERYFALLKIETINGTPLTEERPRIPFDALTPLYPQERIHLEIPEKNDLSMRVVDLFTPIGKGQRGLIVSPPRAGKTVLLQKIANSITQNHPEIKLIILLIDERPEEVTDMERSVKAEVISSTFDEVPERHVQVADMVLEKAKRLVENKHDVVILLDSITRLARAHNLVVPHSGRTLSGGLDSNALQKPKKFFGSARNIEEGGSLTIIATALIETGSRMDEVIFEEFKGTGNMELILDRRLADRRIFPAIDLQRSGTRKEELLLNEFELNRIWVLRKLLAELNPVEMMEFVLDKMRLTRNNKEFLESMSES
;
A
#
# COMPACT_ATOMS: atom_id res chain seq x y z
N MET A 1 -4.20 -27.90 -12.35
CA MET A 1 -3.91 -27.10 -11.13
C MET A 1 -4.36 -25.68 -11.37
N THR A 2 -4.69 -24.92 -10.29
CA THR A 2 -5.01 -23.49 -10.41
C THR A 2 -3.74 -22.64 -10.30
N GLN A 3 -3.78 -21.40 -10.79
CA GLN A 3 -2.66 -20.47 -10.65
C GLN A 3 -2.31 -20.22 -9.17
N GLU A 4 -3.32 -20.15 -8.30
CA GLU A 4 -3.15 -19.95 -6.87
C GLU A 4 -2.47 -21.15 -6.18
N GLU A 5 -2.84 -22.35 -6.54
CA GLU A 5 -2.16 -23.57 -6.04
C GLU A 5 -0.67 -23.60 -6.43
N LEU A 6 -0.35 -23.18 -7.65
CA LEU A 6 1.03 -23.10 -8.12
C LEU A 6 1.82 -21.97 -7.45
N LYS A 7 1.21 -20.82 -7.18
CA LYS A 7 1.83 -19.70 -6.43
C LYS A 7 2.29 -20.13 -5.03
N ASN A 8 1.53 -21.00 -4.36
CA ASN A 8 1.84 -21.50 -3.02
C ASN A 8 2.95 -22.55 -2.97
N LYS A 9 3.35 -23.12 -4.12
CA LYS A 9 4.42 -24.12 -4.21
C LYS A 9 5.81 -23.50 -4.16
N LYS A 10 6.79 -24.27 -3.63
CA LYS A 10 8.20 -23.90 -3.70
C LYS A 10 8.71 -24.02 -5.14
N ILE A 11 9.74 -23.26 -5.49
CA ILE A 11 10.31 -23.27 -6.84
C ILE A 11 10.80 -24.66 -7.25
N THR A 12 11.32 -25.44 -6.30
CA THR A 12 11.77 -26.83 -6.51
C THR A 12 10.62 -27.75 -6.92
N GLU A 13 9.46 -27.62 -6.30
CA GLU A 13 8.27 -28.40 -6.65
C GLU A 13 7.73 -28.00 -8.03
N LEU A 14 7.84 -26.73 -8.39
CA LEU A 14 7.47 -26.25 -9.73
C LEU A 14 8.42 -26.78 -10.80
N TYR A 15 9.72 -26.94 -10.50
CA TYR A 15 10.66 -27.57 -11.41
C TYR A 15 10.32 -29.04 -11.70
N GLU A 16 9.92 -29.80 -10.69
CA GLU A 16 9.50 -31.20 -10.85
C GLU A 16 8.25 -31.32 -11.74
N ILE A 17 7.27 -30.40 -11.54
CA ILE A 17 6.07 -30.35 -12.36
C ILE A 17 6.43 -29.98 -13.81
N ALA A 18 7.28 -28.96 -14.01
CA ALA A 18 7.69 -28.51 -15.33
C ALA A 18 8.46 -29.59 -16.10
N GLU A 19 9.30 -30.34 -15.41
CA GLU A 19 10.03 -31.47 -15.98
C GLU A 19 9.09 -32.59 -16.42
N SER A 20 8.09 -32.93 -15.59
CA SER A 20 7.07 -33.94 -15.91
C SER A 20 6.21 -33.56 -17.13
N LEU A 21 6.01 -32.26 -17.35
CA LEU A 21 5.25 -31.71 -18.49
C LEU A 21 6.15 -31.46 -19.73
N GLY A 22 7.45 -31.73 -19.65
CA GLY A 22 8.39 -31.55 -20.76
C GLY A 22 8.61 -30.09 -21.18
N ILE A 23 8.52 -29.16 -20.25
CA ILE A 23 8.69 -27.72 -20.53
C ILE A 23 10.17 -27.43 -20.79
N PRO A 24 10.56 -26.84 -21.94
CA PRO A 24 11.95 -26.49 -22.21
C PRO A 24 12.37 -25.29 -21.35
N ASP A 25 13.65 -25.24 -21.01
CA ASP A 25 14.33 -24.11 -20.34
C ASP A 25 13.64 -23.63 -19.05
N TYR A 26 12.95 -24.57 -18.34
CA TYR A 26 12.17 -24.26 -17.15
C TYR A 26 13.01 -23.69 -15.99
N ARG A 27 14.31 -24.05 -15.92
CA ARG A 27 15.22 -23.56 -14.87
C ARG A 27 15.66 -22.11 -15.06
N GLU A 28 15.55 -21.59 -16.28
CA GLU A 28 15.88 -20.20 -16.61
C GLU A 28 14.72 -19.24 -16.35
N LYS A 29 13.52 -19.78 -16.16
CA LYS A 29 12.30 -19.01 -15.93
C LYS A 29 12.22 -18.56 -14.46
N ARG A 30 11.82 -17.31 -14.25
CA ARG A 30 11.41 -16.85 -12.91
C ARG A 30 10.11 -17.55 -12.50
N LYS A 31 9.85 -17.64 -11.18
CA LYS A 31 8.69 -18.35 -10.65
C LYS A 31 7.35 -18.03 -11.35
N PRO A 32 6.99 -16.76 -11.64
CA PRO A 32 5.74 -16.45 -12.35
C PRO A 32 5.71 -17.02 -13.77
N GLY A 33 6.76 -16.78 -14.56
CA GLY A 33 6.85 -17.31 -15.93
C GLY A 33 6.88 -18.84 -15.99
N LEU A 34 7.42 -19.49 -14.96
CA LEU A 34 7.36 -20.94 -14.81
C LEU A 34 5.94 -21.43 -14.54
N ILE A 35 5.19 -20.75 -13.68
CA ILE A 35 3.79 -21.04 -13.41
C ILE A 35 2.95 -20.93 -14.69
N MET A 36 3.13 -19.85 -15.46
CA MET A 36 2.40 -19.67 -16.72
C MET A 36 2.76 -20.76 -17.74
N ALA A 37 4.03 -21.14 -17.84
CA ALA A 37 4.44 -22.24 -18.73
C ALA A 37 3.84 -23.60 -18.32
N ILE A 38 3.71 -23.88 -17.02
CA ILE A 38 3.06 -25.06 -16.48
C ILE A 38 1.57 -25.04 -16.86
N LEU A 39 0.87 -23.91 -16.61
CA LEU A 39 -0.53 -23.75 -16.95
C LEU A 39 -0.79 -23.88 -18.44
N GLU A 40 0.10 -23.35 -19.29
CA GLU A 40 0.01 -23.51 -20.74
C GLU A 40 0.15 -24.96 -21.17
N ALA A 41 1.14 -25.69 -20.62
CA ALA A 41 1.35 -27.11 -20.93
C ALA A 41 0.15 -27.98 -20.51
N GLU A 42 -0.39 -27.75 -19.29
CA GLU A 42 -1.60 -28.42 -18.82
C GLU A 42 -2.84 -28.10 -19.69
N ALA A 43 -3.01 -26.82 -20.08
CA ALA A 43 -4.14 -26.42 -20.93
C ALA A 43 -4.06 -27.07 -22.33
N ARG A 44 -2.85 -27.15 -22.91
CA ARG A 44 -2.62 -27.86 -24.19
C ARG A 44 -2.95 -29.37 -24.07
N GLN A 45 -2.55 -30.00 -22.97
CA GLN A 45 -2.80 -31.39 -22.73
C GLN A 45 -4.30 -31.66 -22.58
N ARG A 46 -5.05 -30.86 -21.85
CA ARG A 46 -6.52 -30.95 -21.72
C ARG A 46 -7.25 -30.68 -23.04
N ALA A 47 -6.75 -29.76 -23.86
CA ALA A 47 -7.33 -29.47 -25.18
C ALA A 47 -7.20 -30.68 -26.13
N THR A 48 -6.14 -31.47 -26.02
CA THR A 48 -5.98 -32.72 -26.78
C THR A 48 -6.91 -33.83 -26.30
N GLU A 49 -7.39 -33.75 -25.05
CA GLU A 49 -8.33 -34.69 -24.44
C GLU A 49 -9.82 -34.30 -24.67
N GLY A 50 -10.10 -33.26 -25.47
CA GLY A 50 -11.45 -32.83 -25.83
C GLY A 50 -12.19 -31.97 -24.80
N ASN A 51 -11.51 -31.53 -23.74
CA ASN A 51 -12.03 -30.58 -22.78
C ASN A 51 -11.69 -29.12 -23.20
N GLU A 52 -12.58 -28.14 -22.91
CA GLU A 52 -12.26 -26.73 -23.09
C GLU A 52 -11.01 -26.40 -22.28
N GLY A 53 -9.87 -26.21 -22.98
CA GLY A 53 -8.54 -26.00 -22.39
C GLY A 53 -8.37 -24.60 -21.77
N GLY A 54 -9.28 -24.23 -20.85
CA GLY A 54 -9.19 -22.96 -20.12
C GLY A 54 -8.39 -23.10 -18.83
N VAL A 55 -7.68 -22.02 -18.47
CA VAL A 55 -6.88 -21.88 -17.25
C VAL A 55 -7.52 -20.84 -16.36
N GLN A 56 -7.65 -21.15 -15.07
CA GLN A 56 -8.06 -20.18 -14.06
C GLN A 56 -6.97 -19.13 -13.88
N VAL A 57 -7.33 -17.85 -13.99
CA VAL A 57 -6.43 -16.72 -13.93
C VAL A 57 -6.98 -15.61 -13.04
N ASP A 58 -6.09 -14.84 -12.48
CA ASP A 58 -6.37 -13.63 -11.71
C ASP A 58 -5.40 -12.51 -12.08
N GLY A 59 -5.85 -11.27 -11.95
CA GLY A 59 -4.99 -10.10 -12.18
C GLY A 59 -5.74 -8.78 -12.04
N VAL A 60 -4.98 -7.70 -12.05
CA VAL A 60 -5.52 -6.33 -11.99
C VAL A 60 -5.52 -5.73 -13.39
N LEU A 61 -6.67 -5.25 -13.83
CA LEU A 61 -6.85 -4.72 -15.18
C LEU A 61 -6.15 -3.37 -15.35
N GLU A 62 -5.31 -3.27 -16.36
CA GLU A 62 -4.86 -2.01 -16.95
C GLU A 62 -5.47 -1.87 -18.34
N ILE A 63 -6.22 -0.78 -18.59
CA ILE A 63 -6.77 -0.47 -19.90
C ILE A 63 -5.81 0.49 -20.59
N LEU A 64 -5.43 0.17 -21.84
CA LEU A 64 -4.56 0.99 -22.66
C LEU A 64 -5.38 1.94 -23.55
N ASP A 65 -4.72 2.96 -24.11
CA ASP A 65 -5.35 4.01 -24.93
C ASP A 65 -6.11 3.45 -26.15
N ASP A 66 -5.66 2.31 -26.68
CA ASP A 66 -6.32 1.60 -27.79
C ASP A 66 -7.62 0.89 -27.40
N GLY A 67 -8.02 0.97 -26.12
CA GLY A 67 -9.28 0.44 -25.60
C GLY A 67 -9.30 -1.06 -25.28
N PHE A 68 -8.21 -1.79 -25.48
CA PHE A 68 -8.02 -3.13 -24.91
C PHE A 68 -7.25 -3.04 -23.59
N GLY A 69 -7.15 -4.14 -22.86
CA GLY A 69 -6.45 -4.16 -21.59
C GLY A 69 -5.67 -5.43 -21.34
N PHE A 70 -4.92 -5.41 -20.24
CA PHE A 70 -4.20 -6.56 -19.72
C PHE A 70 -4.48 -6.74 -18.23
N LEU A 71 -4.60 -8.00 -17.79
CA LEU A 71 -4.53 -8.31 -16.37
C LEU A 71 -3.06 -8.37 -15.98
N ARG A 72 -2.67 -7.47 -15.09
CA ARG A 72 -1.31 -7.33 -14.56
C ARG A 72 -1.15 -8.10 -13.26
N SER A 73 0.02 -8.68 -13.05
CA SER A 73 0.33 -9.40 -11.82
C SER A 73 0.99 -8.49 -10.77
N PRO A 74 0.63 -8.61 -9.48
CA PRO A 74 1.33 -7.92 -8.39
C PRO A 74 2.81 -8.36 -8.27
N GLU A 75 3.15 -9.57 -8.71
CA GLU A 75 4.51 -10.09 -8.70
C GLU A 75 5.48 -9.31 -9.61
N TYR A 76 4.95 -8.61 -10.60
CA TYR A 76 5.69 -7.66 -11.45
C TYR A 76 5.36 -6.21 -11.11
N SER A 77 4.82 -5.95 -9.92
CA SER A 77 4.39 -4.62 -9.48
C SER A 77 3.46 -3.94 -10.50
N TYR A 78 2.58 -4.72 -11.14
CA TYR A 78 1.65 -4.29 -12.19
C TYR A 78 2.30 -3.72 -13.46
N LEU A 79 3.60 -3.88 -13.63
CA LEU A 79 4.30 -3.51 -14.86
C LEU A 79 4.05 -4.55 -15.96
N PRO A 80 4.15 -4.14 -17.24
CA PRO A 80 4.01 -5.05 -18.38
C PRO A 80 4.96 -6.24 -18.30
N SER A 81 4.41 -7.43 -18.51
CA SER A 81 5.16 -8.68 -18.51
C SER A 81 4.72 -9.62 -19.63
N SER A 82 5.51 -10.67 -19.87
CA SER A 82 5.14 -11.74 -20.83
C SER A 82 3.94 -12.56 -20.36
N ASP A 83 3.62 -12.49 -19.08
CA ASP A 83 2.63 -13.31 -18.41
C ASP A 83 1.27 -12.62 -18.28
N ASP A 84 1.15 -11.41 -18.86
CA ASP A 84 -0.07 -10.64 -18.86
C ASP A 84 -1.17 -11.32 -19.67
N ILE A 85 -2.41 -11.11 -19.27
CA ILE A 85 -3.57 -11.73 -19.90
C ILE A 85 -4.35 -10.66 -20.64
N TYR A 86 -4.51 -10.84 -21.93
CA TYR A 86 -5.23 -9.93 -22.81
C TYR A 86 -6.73 -9.90 -22.50
N VAL A 87 -7.29 -8.70 -22.40
CA VAL A 87 -8.73 -8.45 -22.22
C VAL A 87 -9.23 -7.61 -23.41
N SER A 88 -10.25 -8.13 -24.10
CA SER A 88 -10.78 -7.51 -25.31
C SER A 88 -11.58 -6.23 -25.02
N PRO A 89 -11.62 -5.26 -25.97
CA PRO A 89 -12.47 -4.07 -25.83
C PRO A 89 -13.95 -4.40 -25.65
N SER A 90 -14.42 -5.47 -26.27
CA SER A 90 -15.81 -5.94 -26.14
C SER A 90 -16.16 -6.40 -24.71
N GLN A 91 -15.24 -7.10 -24.04
CA GLN A 91 -15.42 -7.49 -22.63
C GLN A 91 -15.36 -6.26 -21.70
N ILE A 92 -14.41 -5.35 -21.93
CA ILE A 92 -14.28 -4.10 -21.16
C ILE A 92 -15.58 -3.31 -21.24
N LYS A 93 -16.10 -3.11 -22.44
CA LYS A 93 -17.37 -2.38 -22.65
C LYS A 93 -18.59 -3.10 -22.09
N ARG A 94 -18.68 -4.42 -22.32
CA ARG A 94 -19.83 -5.23 -21.89
C ARG A 94 -20.01 -5.25 -20.38
N PHE A 95 -18.90 -5.37 -19.63
CA PHE A 95 -18.92 -5.49 -18.17
C PHE A 95 -18.60 -4.17 -17.45
N GLY A 96 -18.42 -3.06 -18.19
CA GLY A 96 -18.09 -1.76 -17.63
C GLY A 96 -16.81 -1.78 -16.81
N LEU A 97 -15.80 -2.52 -17.29
CA LEU A 97 -14.53 -2.69 -16.60
C LEU A 97 -13.74 -1.37 -16.60
N ARG A 98 -12.97 -1.17 -15.54
CA ARG A 98 -12.11 0.00 -15.39
C ARG A 98 -10.71 -0.43 -14.93
N THR A 99 -9.71 0.40 -15.23
CA THR A 99 -8.36 0.21 -14.69
C THR A 99 -8.41 0.10 -13.17
N GLY A 100 -7.68 -0.87 -12.63
CA GLY A 100 -7.67 -1.20 -11.21
C GLY A 100 -8.65 -2.30 -10.79
N ASP A 101 -9.61 -2.70 -11.64
CA ASP A 101 -10.50 -3.84 -11.34
C ASP A 101 -9.67 -5.12 -11.20
N THR A 102 -9.83 -5.82 -10.09
CA THR A 102 -9.28 -7.16 -9.88
C THR A 102 -10.24 -8.18 -10.49
N ILE A 103 -9.78 -8.92 -11.48
CA ILE A 103 -10.60 -9.85 -12.25
C ILE A 103 -10.10 -11.27 -12.02
N THR A 104 -11.02 -12.20 -11.73
CA THR A 104 -10.78 -13.64 -11.81
C THR A 104 -11.62 -14.23 -12.93
N GLY A 105 -11.09 -15.25 -13.59
CA GLY A 105 -11.80 -15.86 -14.69
C GLY A 105 -11.00 -16.96 -15.38
N ILE A 106 -11.48 -17.33 -16.55
CA ILE A 106 -10.87 -18.39 -17.37
C ILE A 106 -10.23 -17.75 -18.60
N ALA A 107 -8.95 -18.04 -18.82
CA ALA A 107 -8.21 -17.63 -20.01
C ALA A 107 -7.84 -18.85 -20.87
N ARG A 108 -7.70 -18.65 -22.18
CA ARG A 108 -7.17 -19.64 -23.10
C ARG A 108 -5.69 -19.37 -23.43
N PRO A 109 -4.93 -20.39 -23.76
CA PRO A 109 -3.58 -20.24 -24.27
C PRO A 109 -3.52 -19.40 -25.55
N PRO A 110 -2.38 -18.78 -25.85
CA PRO A 110 -2.17 -18.07 -27.09
C PRO A 110 -2.25 -19.00 -28.31
N LYS A 111 -2.88 -18.54 -29.38
CA LYS A 111 -2.88 -19.22 -30.71
C LYS A 111 -1.57 -18.89 -31.45
N ASN A 112 -1.31 -19.59 -32.56
CA ASN A 112 -0.04 -19.52 -33.31
C ASN A 112 0.49 -18.13 -33.67
N SER A 113 -0.37 -17.09 -33.68
CA SER A 113 0.01 -15.69 -33.97
C SER A 113 -0.10 -14.78 -32.76
N GLU A 114 -0.52 -15.28 -31.62
CA GLU A 114 -0.75 -14.50 -30.39
C GLU A 114 0.43 -14.66 -29.44
N ARG A 115 0.69 -13.64 -28.63
CA ARG A 115 1.76 -13.65 -27.64
C ARG A 115 1.26 -13.90 -26.22
N TYR A 116 0.02 -13.50 -25.93
CA TYR A 116 -0.56 -13.50 -24.59
C TYR A 116 -1.73 -14.46 -24.47
N PHE A 117 -1.94 -14.97 -23.27
CA PHE A 117 -3.21 -15.62 -22.93
C PHE A 117 -4.35 -14.62 -23.17
N ALA A 118 -5.53 -15.12 -23.54
CA ALA A 118 -6.70 -14.27 -23.75
C ALA A 118 -7.82 -14.66 -22.78
N LEU A 119 -8.36 -13.68 -22.06
CA LEU A 119 -9.48 -13.88 -21.14
C LEU A 119 -10.71 -14.34 -21.93
N LEU A 120 -11.27 -15.50 -21.59
CA LEU A 120 -12.48 -16.04 -22.21
C LEU A 120 -13.73 -15.68 -21.41
N LYS A 121 -13.67 -15.92 -20.11
CA LYS A 121 -14.81 -15.75 -19.21
C LYS A 121 -14.38 -15.07 -17.95
N ILE A 122 -15.14 -14.08 -17.54
CA ILE A 122 -15.00 -13.40 -16.23
C ILE A 122 -15.90 -14.14 -15.24
N GLU A 123 -15.40 -14.43 -14.07
CA GLU A 123 -16.14 -15.07 -12.99
C GLU A 123 -16.43 -14.08 -11.87
N THR A 124 -15.42 -13.32 -11.44
CA THR A 124 -15.60 -12.27 -10.43
C THR A 124 -14.93 -10.98 -10.86
N ILE A 125 -15.46 -9.87 -10.34
CA ILE A 125 -14.85 -8.54 -10.43
C ILE A 125 -14.75 -7.99 -9.03
N ASN A 126 -13.54 -7.67 -8.56
CA ASN A 126 -13.24 -7.21 -7.20
C ASN A 126 -13.83 -8.15 -6.12
N GLY A 127 -13.75 -9.46 -6.35
CA GLY A 127 -14.28 -10.49 -5.46
C GLY A 127 -15.80 -10.69 -5.50
N THR A 128 -16.53 -9.90 -6.29
CA THR A 128 -17.99 -10.04 -6.45
C THR A 128 -18.30 -10.88 -7.69
N PRO A 129 -19.08 -11.98 -7.58
CA PRO A 129 -19.53 -12.76 -8.72
C PRO A 129 -20.39 -11.93 -9.70
N LEU A 130 -20.28 -12.19 -11.00
CA LEU A 130 -21.07 -11.48 -12.03
C LEU A 130 -22.58 -11.67 -11.91
N THR A 131 -23.04 -12.66 -11.16
CA THR A 131 -24.47 -12.91 -10.90
C THR A 131 -25.10 -11.89 -9.95
N GLU A 132 -24.27 -11.15 -9.22
CA GLU A 132 -24.70 -10.08 -8.31
C GLU A 132 -24.50 -8.73 -9.00
N GLU A 133 -25.53 -8.20 -9.65
CA GLU A 133 -25.52 -6.83 -10.16
C GLU A 133 -25.58 -5.84 -8.98
N ARG A 134 -24.45 -5.22 -8.67
CA ARG A 134 -24.38 -4.06 -7.75
C ARG A 134 -24.08 -2.80 -8.56
N PRO A 135 -24.88 -1.73 -8.42
CA PRO A 135 -24.53 -0.45 -9.04
C PRO A 135 -23.19 0.03 -8.48
N ARG A 136 -22.21 0.21 -9.35
CA ARG A 136 -20.89 0.71 -8.99
C ARG A 136 -20.90 2.23 -8.99
N ILE A 137 -20.94 2.82 -7.79
CA ILE A 137 -20.77 4.27 -7.63
C ILE A 137 -19.27 4.57 -7.80
N PRO A 138 -18.87 5.43 -8.75
CA PRO A 138 -17.47 5.79 -8.91
C PRO A 138 -16.90 6.43 -7.64
N PHE A 139 -15.64 6.14 -7.33
CA PHE A 139 -14.97 6.62 -6.11
C PHE A 139 -15.10 8.13 -5.90
N ASP A 140 -14.96 8.91 -6.97
CA ASP A 140 -15.04 10.38 -6.91
C ASP A 140 -16.47 10.90 -6.63
N ALA A 141 -17.50 10.06 -6.76
CA ALA A 141 -18.89 10.38 -6.46
C ALA A 141 -19.33 9.91 -5.05
N LEU A 142 -18.48 9.18 -4.33
CA LEU A 142 -18.76 8.74 -2.97
C LEU A 142 -18.61 9.90 -1.97
N THR A 143 -19.42 9.87 -0.90
CA THR A 143 -19.48 10.93 0.12
C THR A 143 -18.30 10.82 1.11
N PRO A 144 -17.35 11.77 1.15
CA PRO A 144 -16.20 11.70 2.04
C PRO A 144 -16.56 12.10 3.48
N LEU A 145 -16.09 11.33 4.45
CA LEU A 145 -16.18 11.59 5.88
C LEU A 145 -14.80 11.74 6.52
N TYR A 146 -14.76 12.33 7.72
CA TYR A 146 -13.60 12.22 8.59
C TYR A 146 -13.40 10.78 9.06
N PRO A 147 -12.16 10.36 9.39
CA PRO A 147 -11.91 9.10 10.08
C PRO A 147 -12.69 9.05 11.41
N GLN A 148 -13.48 7.99 11.61
CA GLN A 148 -14.32 7.78 12.80
C GLN A 148 -14.07 6.43 13.46
N GLU A 149 -13.46 5.48 12.74
CA GLU A 149 -13.12 4.17 13.23
C GLU A 149 -11.60 4.04 13.31
N ARG A 150 -11.09 3.76 14.51
CA ARG A 150 -9.65 3.64 14.78
C ARG A 150 -9.10 2.33 14.25
N ILE A 151 -7.94 2.41 13.62
CA ILE A 151 -7.11 1.25 13.30
C ILE A 151 -6.16 1.04 14.47
N HIS A 152 -6.47 0.07 15.33
CA HIS A 152 -5.67 -0.22 16.51
C HIS A 152 -4.32 -0.84 16.15
N LEU A 153 -3.24 -0.25 16.65
CA LEU A 153 -1.88 -0.71 16.38
C LEU A 153 -1.26 -1.46 17.56
N GLU A 154 -1.77 -1.24 18.77
CA GLU A 154 -1.31 -1.99 19.93
C GLU A 154 -1.61 -3.48 19.78
N ILE A 155 -0.61 -4.32 20.03
CA ILE A 155 -0.74 -5.78 20.14
C ILE A 155 -0.37 -6.15 21.58
N PRO A 156 -1.34 -6.38 22.47
CA PRO A 156 -1.09 -6.55 23.90
C PRO A 156 -0.09 -7.66 24.23
N GLU A 157 -0.12 -8.77 23.48
CA GLU A 157 0.75 -9.92 23.70
C GLU A 157 2.22 -9.64 23.36
N LYS A 158 2.49 -8.65 22.49
CA LYS A 158 3.86 -8.30 22.05
C LYS A 158 4.50 -7.21 22.88
N ASN A 159 3.70 -6.42 23.62
CA ASN A 159 4.14 -5.24 24.37
C ASN A 159 5.12 -4.34 23.59
N ASP A 160 4.82 -4.10 22.30
CA ASP A 160 5.64 -3.23 21.45
C ASP A 160 5.40 -1.77 21.81
N LEU A 161 6.35 -1.17 22.53
CA LEU A 161 6.26 0.23 22.96
C LEU A 161 6.12 1.20 21.80
N SER A 162 6.68 0.90 20.61
CA SER A 162 6.54 1.78 19.46
C SER A 162 5.09 1.88 19.02
N MET A 163 4.40 0.74 18.91
CA MET A 163 3.00 0.71 18.50
C MET A 163 2.07 1.28 19.56
N ARG A 164 2.40 1.06 20.84
CA ARG A 164 1.67 1.67 21.96
C ARG A 164 1.76 3.20 21.92
N VAL A 165 2.94 3.76 21.68
CA VAL A 165 3.15 5.20 21.55
C VAL A 165 2.39 5.76 20.34
N VAL A 166 2.53 5.15 19.15
CA VAL A 166 1.82 5.60 17.95
C VAL A 166 0.31 5.59 18.17
N ASP A 167 -0.20 4.52 18.73
CA ASP A 167 -1.63 4.30 18.95
C ASP A 167 -2.27 5.34 19.87
N LEU A 168 -1.52 5.86 20.86
CA LEU A 168 -2.01 6.89 21.78
C LEU A 168 -1.79 8.33 21.27
N PHE A 169 -0.60 8.64 20.72
CA PHE A 169 -0.21 9.99 20.40
C PHE A 169 -0.52 10.42 18.98
N THR A 170 -0.64 9.45 18.06
CA THR A 170 -0.96 9.68 16.65
C THR A 170 -1.92 8.60 16.16
N PRO A 171 -3.12 8.50 16.74
CA PRO A 171 -4.08 7.46 16.35
C PRO A 171 -4.38 7.55 14.86
N ILE A 172 -4.46 6.40 14.21
CA ILE A 172 -4.79 6.26 12.80
C ILE A 172 -6.22 5.77 12.68
N GLY A 173 -7.04 6.46 11.89
CA GLY A 173 -8.40 6.03 11.61
C GLY A 173 -8.57 5.58 10.15
N LYS A 174 -9.61 4.79 9.88
CA LYS A 174 -10.03 4.42 8.53
C LYS A 174 -10.34 5.69 7.72
N GLY A 175 -9.64 5.90 6.60
CA GLY A 175 -9.71 7.13 5.81
C GLY A 175 -8.67 8.18 6.16
N GLN A 176 -7.68 7.88 7.01
CA GLN A 176 -6.63 8.82 7.42
C GLN A 176 -5.71 9.21 6.27
N ARG A 177 -5.32 10.49 6.21
CA ARG A 177 -4.21 11.01 5.40
C ARG A 177 -3.05 11.35 6.32
N GLY A 178 -2.16 10.38 6.55
CA GLY A 178 -1.05 10.53 7.49
C GLY A 178 0.28 10.74 6.81
N LEU A 179 1.11 11.64 7.39
CA LEU A 179 2.50 11.79 7.03
C LEU A 179 3.40 11.29 8.16
N ILE A 180 4.31 10.39 7.83
CA ILE A 180 5.46 10.04 8.67
C ILE A 180 6.64 10.85 8.18
N VAL A 181 6.94 11.93 8.89
CA VAL A 181 8.01 12.86 8.55
C VAL A 181 9.33 12.36 9.13
N SER A 182 10.28 12.04 8.26
CA SER A 182 11.49 11.34 8.67
C SER A 182 12.76 11.99 8.16
N PRO A 183 13.68 12.37 9.05
CA PRO A 183 15.07 12.59 8.67
C PRO A 183 15.75 11.25 8.34
N PRO A 184 16.88 11.25 7.63
CA PRO A 184 17.63 10.02 7.35
C PRO A 184 18.03 9.28 8.62
N ARG A 185 17.93 7.93 8.60
CA ARG A 185 18.35 7.02 9.69
C ARG A 185 17.56 7.16 11.00
N ALA A 186 16.34 7.67 10.96
CA ALA A 186 15.49 7.79 12.15
C ALA A 186 14.61 6.56 12.45
N GLY A 187 14.79 5.44 11.76
CA GLY A 187 14.02 4.20 11.99
C GLY A 187 12.70 4.11 11.22
N LYS A 188 12.54 4.90 10.15
CA LYS A 188 11.36 4.96 9.29
C LYS A 188 10.87 3.58 8.83
N THR A 189 11.73 2.78 8.21
CA THR A 189 11.40 1.48 7.62
C THR A 189 10.91 0.49 8.68
N VAL A 190 11.60 0.43 9.83
CA VAL A 190 11.20 -0.42 10.95
C VAL A 190 9.82 -0.02 11.50
N LEU A 191 9.55 1.28 11.57
CA LEU A 191 8.26 1.79 12.03
C LEU A 191 7.13 1.39 11.06
N LEU A 192 7.35 1.49 9.74
CA LEU A 192 6.39 1.05 8.71
C LEU A 192 6.12 -0.45 8.79
N GLN A 193 7.17 -1.28 8.96
CA GLN A 193 7.02 -2.73 9.15
C GLN A 193 6.18 -3.06 10.38
N LYS A 194 6.39 -2.35 11.49
CA LYS A 194 5.60 -2.53 12.72
C LYS A 194 4.15 -2.13 12.52
N ILE A 195 3.88 -0.99 11.87
CA ILE A 195 2.51 -0.55 11.53
C ILE A 195 1.83 -1.59 10.64
N ALA A 196 2.51 -2.06 9.57
CA ALA A 196 1.98 -3.08 8.68
C ALA A 196 1.62 -4.38 9.42
N ASN A 197 2.51 -4.87 10.28
CA ASN A 197 2.28 -6.08 11.06
C ASN A 197 1.16 -5.92 12.09
N SER A 198 1.02 -4.73 12.68
CA SER A 198 -0.09 -4.45 13.60
C SER A 198 -1.44 -4.43 12.87
N ILE A 199 -1.50 -3.79 11.71
CA ILE A 199 -2.71 -3.77 10.87
C ILE A 199 -3.10 -5.20 10.48
N THR A 200 -2.17 -5.99 9.95
CA THR A 200 -2.46 -7.37 9.52
C THR A 200 -2.88 -8.28 10.65
N GLN A 201 -2.38 -8.06 11.86
CA GLN A 201 -2.74 -8.87 13.02
C GLN A 201 -4.07 -8.47 13.64
N ASN A 202 -4.31 -7.16 13.82
CA ASN A 202 -5.49 -6.65 14.50
C ASN A 202 -6.69 -6.46 13.56
N HIS A 203 -6.44 -6.25 12.26
CA HIS A 203 -7.42 -5.91 11.24
C HIS A 203 -7.25 -6.76 9.97
N PRO A 204 -7.46 -8.08 10.04
CA PRO A 204 -7.28 -8.97 8.89
C PRO A 204 -8.28 -8.69 7.74
N GLU A 205 -9.37 -7.96 8.00
CA GLU A 205 -10.33 -7.50 7.01
C GLU A 205 -9.78 -6.40 6.10
N ILE A 206 -8.81 -5.62 6.58
CA ILE A 206 -8.22 -4.50 5.84
C ILE A 206 -7.33 -5.03 4.70
N LYS A 207 -7.52 -4.47 3.51
CA LYS A 207 -6.65 -4.71 2.36
C LYS A 207 -5.44 -3.80 2.46
N LEU A 208 -4.32 -4.36 2.92
CA LEU A 208 -3.07 -3.63 3.11
C LEU A 208 -2.18 -3.75 1.88
N ILE A 209 -1.79 -2.58 1.32
CA ILE A 209 -0.84 -2.46 0.21
C ILE A 209 0.34 -1.62 0.69
N ILE A 210 1.54 -2.12 0.49
CA ILE A 210 2.78 -1.38 0.73
C ILE A 210 3.35 -0.97 -0.63
N LEU A 211 3.52 0.33 -0.83
CA LEU A 211 4.04 0.89 -2.07
C LEU A 211 5.40 1.52 -1.82
N LEU A 212 6.44 0.91 -2.41
CA LEU A 212 7.82 1.35 -2.29
C LEU A 212 8.27 2.00 -3.60
N ILE A 213 8.56 3.30 -3.57
CA ILE A 213 8.95 4.07 -4.75
C ILE A 213 10.39 4.57 -4.60
N ASP A 214 11.24 4.22 -5.58
CA ASP A 214 12.66 4.61 -5.64
C ASP A 214 13.44 4.15 -4.39
N GLU A 215 13.03 3.00 -3.80
CA GLU A 215 13.72 2.34 -2.69
C GLU A 215 14.72 1.30 -3.20
N ARG A 216 15.60 0.82 -2.32
CA ARG A 216 16.63 -0.15 -2.67
C ARG A 216 16.05 -1.56 -2.78
N PRO A 217 16.53 -2.40 -3.72
CA PRO A 217 16.07 -3.80 -3.87
C PRO A 217 16.16 -4.61 -2.58
N GLU A 218 17.22 -4.42 -1.77
CA GLU A 218 17.37 -5.09 -0.49
C GLU A 218 16.32 -4.66 0.55
N GLU A 219 15.88 -3.39 0.54
CA GLU A 219 14.81 -2.89 1.42
C GLU A 219 13.44 -3.43 0.99
N VAL A 220 13.22 -3.59 -0.32
CA VAL A 220 12.03 -4.25 -0.86
C VAL A 220 11.95 -5.70 -0.39
N THR A 221 13.03 -6.47 -0.56
CA THR A 221 13.11 -7.86 -0.14
C THR A 221 12.90 -8.02 1.37
N ASP A 222 13.46 -7.11 2.17
CA ASP A 222 13.29 -7.12 3.63
C ASP A 222 11.82 -6.86 4.00
N MET A 223 11.16 -5.91 3.35
CA MET A 223 9.75 -5.62 3.55
C MET A 223 8.88 -6.83 3.19
N GLU A 224 9.07 -7.44 2.01
CA GLU A 224 8.34 -8.64 1.57
C GLU A 224 8.45 -9.82 2.54
N ARG A 225 9.63 -9.98 3.17
CA ARG A 225 9.87 -11.06 4.15
C ARG A 225 9.32 -10.76 5.53
N SER A 226 9.20 -9.49 5.87
CA SER A 226 8.85 -9.02 7.23
C SER A 226 7.35 -8.81 7.43
N VAL A 227 6.56 -8.70 6.35
CA VAL A 227 5.13 -8.36 6.43
C VAL A 227 4.27 -9.33 5.62
N LYS A 228 3.02 -9.53 6.07
CA LYS A 228 1.99 -10.28 5.31
C LYS A 228 1.04 -9.30 4.61
N ALA A 229 1.54 -8.63 3.58
CA ALA A 229 0.78 -7.65 2.83
C ALA A 229 1.16 -7.75 1.34
N GLU A 230 0.37 -7.11 0.49
CA GLU A 230 0.76 -6.92 -0.90
C GLU A 230 1.84 -5.84 -0.97
N VAL A 231 3.07 -6.23 -1.33
CA VAL A 231 4.20 -5.31 -1.50
C VAL A 231 4.39 -5.04 -2.98
N ILE A 232 4.24 -3.79 -3.36
CA ILE A 232 4.39 -3.30 -4.73
C ILE A 232 5.56 -2.31 -4.75
N SER A 233 6.48 -2.47 -5.68
CA SER A 233 7.70 -1.67 -5.69
C SER A 233 8.10 -1.22 -7.08
N SER A 234 8.79 -0.09 -7.14
CA SER A 234 9.59 0.34 -8.26
C SER A 234 10.90 0.88 -7.69
N THR A 235 11.99 0.13 -7.90
CA THR A 235 13.28 0.35 -7.28
C THR A 235 14.07 1.47 -7.96
N PHE A 236 15.13 1.97 -7.31
CA PHE A 236 15.88 3.16 -7.73
C PHE A 236 16.57 3.02 -9.10
N ASP A 237 16.75 1.80 -9.58
CA ASP A 237 17.33 1.48 -10.89
C ASP A 237 16.32 1.55 -12.06
N GLU A 238 15.02 1.75 -11.72
CA GLU A 238 13.96 1.91 -12.70
C GLU A 238 13.82 3.38 -13.16
N VAL A 239 13.24 3.57 -14.34
CA VAL A 239 12.99 4.91 -14.88
C VAL A 239 11.80 5.59 -14.18
N PRO A 240 11.78 6.95 -14.10
CA PRO A 240 10.74 7.69 -13.39
C PRO A 240 9.31 7.40 -13.86
N GLU A 241 9.11 7.11 -15.14
CA GLU A 241 7.83 6.75 -15.74
C GLU A 241 7.23 5.49 -15.09
N ARG A 242 8.08 4.51 -14.73
CA ARG A 242 7.65 3.29 -14.04
C ARG A 242 7.19 3.56 -12.61
N HIS A 243 7.89 4.45 -11.89
CA HIS A 243 7.45 4.88 -10.55
C HIS A 243 6.04 5.46 -10.58
N VAL A 244 5.77 6.30 -11.57
CA VAL A 244 4.46 6.92 -11.78
C VAL A 244 3.41 5.88 -12.15
N GLN A 245 3.70 4.99 -13.12
CA GLN A 245 2.78 3.95 -13.57
C GLN A 245 2.38 3.00 -12.43
N VAL A 246 3.35 2.53 -11.65
CA VAL A 246 3.10 1.65 -10.50
C VAL A 246 2.21 2.33 -9.46
N ALA A 247 2.49 3.60 -9.13
CA ALA A 247 1.68 4.36 -8.18
C ALA A 247 0.26 4.60 -8.69
N ASP A 248 0.08 4.94 -9.96
CA ASP A 248 -1.23 5.12 -10.57
C ASP A 248 -2.04 3.80 -10.54
N MET A 249 -1.42 2.64 -10.84
CA MET A 249 -2.08 1.33 -10.78
C MET A 249 -2.52 0.95 -9.37
N VAL A 250 -1.67 1.16 -8.37
CA VAL A 250 -2.00 0.91 -6.96
C VAL A 250 -3.18 1.79 -6.52
N LEU A 251 -3.18 3.07 -6.88
CA LEU A 251 -4.26 3.98 -6.53
C LEU A 251 -5.59 3.55 -7.18
N GLU A 252 -5.58 3.22 -8.47
CA GLU A 252 -6.80 2.80 -9.15
C GLU A 252 -7.33 1.47 -8.60
N LYS A 253 -6.46 0.49 -8.28
CA LYS A 253 -6.86 -0.72 -7.58
C LYS A 253 -7.50 -0.41 -6.22
N ALA A 254 -6.87 0.43 -5.42
CA ALA A 254 -7.40 0.82 -4.12
C ALA A 254 -8.79 1.45 -4.22
N LYS A 255 -9.00 2.37 -5.18
CA LYS A 255 -10.31 2.97 -5.45
C LYS A 255 -11.37 1.93 -5.82
N ARG A 256 -11.02 0.94 -6.69
CA ARG A 256 -11.96 -0.15 -7.06
C ARG A 256 -12.35 -1.00 -5.85
N LEU A 257 -11.40 -1.30 -4.96
CA LEU A 257 -11.70 -2.00 -3.72
C LEU A 257 -12.63 -1.22 -2.80
N VAL A 258 -12.39 0.09 -2.64
CA VAL A 258 -13.25 0.97 -1.82
C VAL A 258 -14.66 1.09 -2.38
N GLU A 259 -14.82 1.19 -3.70
CA GLU A 259 -16.14 1.16 -4.37
C GLU A 259 -16.92 -0.12 -4.07
N ASN A 260 -16.22 -1.21 -3.74
CA ASN A 260 -16.80 -2.47 -3.27
C ASN A 260 -16.86 -2.57 -1.74
N LYS A 261 -16.78 -1.45 -1.03
CA LYS A 261 -16.92 -1.33 0.43
C LYS A 261 -15.81 -1.99 1.24
N HIS A 262 -14.63 -2.19 0.65
CA HIS A 262 -13.47 -2.63 1.39
C HIS A 262 -12.75 -1.46 2.08
N ASP A 263 -12.21 -1.73 3.25
CA ASP A 263 -11.25 -0.85 3.89
C ASP A 263 -9.85 -1.14 3.33
N VAL A 264 -9.23 -0.11 2.78
CA VAL A 264 -7.91 -0.22 2.13
C VAL A 264 -6.92 0.69 2.85
N VAL A 265 -5.74 0.18 3.14
CA VAL A 265 -4.62 0.97 3.66
C VAL A 265 -3.46 0.88 2.68
N ILE A 266 -2.94 2.04 2.27
CA ILE A 266 -1.70 2.16 1.51
C ILE A 266 -0.63 2.75 2.43
N LEU A 267 0.46 2.01 2.63
CA LEU A 267 1.69 2.52 3.25
C LEU A 267 2.65 2.88 2.12
N LEU A 268 2.90 4.18 1.90
CA LEU A 268 3.74 4.69 0.82
C LEU A 268 5.11 5.12 1.33
N ASP A 269 6.15 4.52 0.86
CA ASP A 269 7.53 4.92 1.08
C ASP A 269 8.25 5.23 -0.26
N SER A 270 8.38 6.47 -0.69
CA SER A 270 7.98 7.73 -0.05
C SER A 270 7.22 8.64 -1.01
N ILE A 271 6.40 9.52 -0.46
CA ILE A 271 5.72 10.57 -1.25
C ILE A 271 6.72 11.57 -1.83
N THR A 272 7.83 11.82 -1.15
CA THR A 272 8.90 12.69 -1.63
C THR A 272 9.50 12.17 -2.93
N ARG A 273 9.78 10.87 -3.00
CA ARG A 273 10.34 10.24 -4.20
C ARG A 273 9.32 10.12 -5.32
N LEU A 274 8.07 9.84 -5.00
CA LEU A 274 6.97 9.88 -5.98
C LEU A 274 6.82 11.27 -6.58
N ALA A 275 6.89 12.33 -5.77
CA ALA A 275 6.84 13.71 -6.25
C ALA A 275 8.05 14.06 -7.14
N ARG A 276 9.24 13.58 -6.81
CA ARG A 276 10.44 13.73 -7.66
C ARG A 276 10.27 13.04 -9.00
N ALA A 277 9.74 11.80 -9.02
CA ALA A 277 9.47 11.07 -10.25
C ALA A 277 8.49 11.83 -11.15
N HIS A 278 7.40 12.36 -10.57
CA HIS A 278 6.47 13.21 -11.32
C HIS A 278 7.12 14.47 -11.87
N ASN A 279 8.04 15.09 -11.13
CA ASN A 279 8.76 16.28 -11.60
C ASN A 279 9.64 16.01 -12.83
N LEU A 280 10.12 14.77 -12.98
CA LEU A 280 10.91 14.35 -14.15
C LEU A 280 10.02 13.98 -15.36
N VAL A 281 8.82 13.45 -15.11
CA VAL A 281 7.91 12.96 -16.15
C VAL A 281 6.99 14.04 -16.71
N VAL A 282 6.61 15.02 -15.88
CA VAL A 282 5.68 16.08 -16.30
C VAL A 282 6.33 16.99 -17.35
N PRO A 283 5.63 17.31 -18.46
CA PRO A 283 6.09 18.31 -19.41
C PRO A 283 6.35 19.65 -18.72
N HIS A 284 7.48 20.28 -19.01
CA HIS A 284 7.87 21.55 -18.40
C HIS A 284 6.82 22.63 -18.65
N SER A 285 6.27 23.18 -17.57
CA SER A 285 5.29 24.28 -17.62
C SER A 285 5.93 25.66 -17.95
N GLY A 286 7.25 25.75 -17.89
CA GLY A 286 7.99 27.00 -17.96
C GLY A 286 7.96 27.82 -16.66
N ARG A 287 7.33 27.29 -15.59
CA ARG A 287 7.27 27.91 -14.26
C ARG A 287 7.80 26.93 -13.22
N THR A 288 8.90 27.29 -12.61
CA THR A 288 9.51 26.47 -11.53
C THR A 288 9.30 27.11 -10.17
N LEU A 289 8.93 26.29 -9.19
CA LEU A 289 8.94 26.62 -7.78
C LEU A 289 10.37 26.57 -7.24
N SER A 290 10.56 26.99 -6.00
CA SER A 290 11.84 26.88 -5.30
C SER A 290 12.34 25.42 -5.32
N GLY A 291 13.66 25.22 -5.43
CA GLY A 291 14.27 23.91 -5.48
C GLY A 291 14.17 23.17 -6.83
N GLY A 292 13.78 23.86 -7.92
CA GLY A 292 13.71 23.24 -9.25
C GLY A 292 12.48 22.38 -9.50
N LEU A 293 11.43 22.53 -8.70
CA LEU A 293 10.17 21.81 -8.84
C LEU A 293 9.27 22.51 -9.86
N ASP A 294 8.79 21.78 -10.89
CA ASP A 294 7.81 22.32 -11.83
C ASP A 294 6.47 22.58 -11.14
N SER A 295 5.80 23.68 -11.49
CA SER A 295 4.52 24.06 -10.88
C SER A 295 3.41 23.00 -11.00
N ASN A 296 3.48 22.14 -12.02
CA ASN A 296 2.49 21.08 -12.27
C ASN A 296 2.89 19.73 -11.66
N ALA A 297 4.14 19.58 -11.22
CA ALA A 297 4.70 18.30 -10.76
C ALA A 297 3.95 17.68 -9.58
N LEU A 298 3.40 18.50 -8.70
CA LEU A 298 2.74 18.04 -7.48
C LEU A 298 1.25 17.75 -7.64
N GLN A 299 0.63 18.07 -8.77
CA GLN A 299 -0.82 17.90 -8.95
C GLN A 299 -1.25 16.43 -8.77
N LYS A 300 -0.59 15.49 -9.47
CA LYS A 300 -0.89 14.06 -9.37
C LYS A 300 -0.53 13.47 -8.00
N PRO A 301 0.67 13.69 -7.43
CA PRO A 301 1.00 13.25 -6.07
C PRO A 301 0.04 13.79 -5.00
N LYS A 302 -0.40 15.05 -5.10
CA LYS A 302 -1.43 15.60 -4.20
C LYS A 302 -2.77 14.92 -4.39
N LYS A 303 -3.17 14.62 -5.63
CA LYS A 303 -4.39 13.86 -5.91
C LYS A 303 -4.30 12.44 -5.36
N PHE A 304 -3.15 11.79 -5.48
CA PHE A 304 -2.88 10.48 -4.89
C PHE A 304 -3.12 10.53 -3.37
N PHE A 305 -2.37 11.37 -2.66
CA PHE A 305 -2.45 11.48 -1.20
C PHE A 305 -3.81 12.02 -0.73
N GLY A 306 -4.38 12.97 -1.46
CA GLY A 306 -5.70 13.55 -1.21
C GLY A 306 -6.87 12.60 -1.45
N SER A 307 -6.63 11.45 -2.08
CA SER A 307 -7.68 10.41 -2.27
C SER A 307 -8.07 9.72 -0.97
N ALA A 308 -7.20 9.74 0.06
CA ALA A 308 -7.50 9.15 1.35
C ALA A 308 -8.73 9.80 2.00
N ARG A 309 -9.74 9.00 2.30
CA ARG A 309 -11.01 9.41 2.92
C ARG A 309 -11.77 8.21 3.49
N ASN A 310 -12.53 8.45 4.53
CA ASN A 310 -13.60 7.55 4.95
C ASN A 310 -14.84 7.82 4.09
N ILE A 311 -15.70 6.83 3.88
CA ILE A 311 -16.83 6.88 2.94
C ILE A 311 -18.13 6.57 3.66
N GLU A 312 -19.15 7.41 3.48
CA GLU A 312 -20.48 7.25 4.10
C GLU A 312 -21.19 5.98 3.62
N GLU A 313 -21.03 5.64 2.33
CA GLU A 313 -21.65 4.46 1.72
C GLU A 313 -20.96 3.15 2.12
N GLY A 314 -19.84 3.23 2.86
CA GLY A 314 -19.02 2.11 3.34
C GLY A 314 -17.72 1.95 2.59
N GLY A 315 -16.74 1.36 3.28
CA GLY A 315 -15.35 1.29 2.85
C GLY A 315 -14.58 2.56 3.17
N SER A 316 -13.25 2.45 3.09
CA SER A 316 -12.35 3.57 3.35
C SER A 316 -11.04 3.44 2.59
N LEU A 317 -10.42 4.56 2.25
CA LEU A 317 -9.04 4.61 1.76
C LEU A 317 -8.17 5.37 2.76
N THR A 318 -7.27 4.68 3.41
CA THR A 318 -6.27 5.25 4.31
C THR A 318 -4.92 5.30 3.57
N ILE A 319 -4.23 6.44 3.61
CA ILE A 319 -2.88 6.57 3.03
C ILE A 319 -1.96 7.13 4.11
N ILE A 320 -0.97 6.34 4.49
CA ILE A 320 0.13 6.75 5.38
C ILE A 320 1.39 6.80 4.53
N ALA A 321 1.87 8.01 4.27
CA ALA A 321 3.01 8.24 3.41
C ALA A 321 4.21 8.76 4.20
N THR A 322 5.42 8.32 3.86
CA THR A 322 6.63 8.90 4.41
C THR A 322 7.04 10.14 3.62
N ALA A 323 7.41 11.19 4.33
CA ALA A 323 7.99 12.41 3.78
C ALA A 323 9.41 12.58 4.30
N LEU A 324 10.37 12.77 3.38
CA LEU A 324 11.78 12.89 3.72
C LEU A 324 12.13 14.35 4.00
N ILE A 325 12.81 14.60 5.12
CA ILE A 325 13.33 15.90 5.52
C ILE A 325 14.82 15.82 5.85
N GLU A 326 15.50 16.96 5.98
CA GLU A 326 16.94 17.02 6.33
C GLU A 326 17.83 16.21 5.37
N THR A 327 17.42 16.09 4.11
CA THR A 327 18.18 15.37 3.08
C THR A 327 19.28 16.22 2.45
N GLY A 328 19.32 17.51 2.76
CA GLY A 328 20.15 18.51 2.10
C GLY A 328 19.60 18.97 0.74
N SER A 329 18.43 18.48 0.33
CA SER A 329 17.76 18.88 -0.91
C SER A 329 16.67 19.91 -0.64
N ARG A 330 16.83 21.10 -1.25
CA ARG A 330 15.80 22.14 -1.17
C ARG A 330 14.49 21.73 -1.86
N MET A 331 14.54 20.85 -2.84
CA MET A 331 13.33 20.28 -3.46
C MET A 331 12.51 19.49 -2.45
N ASP A 332 13.15 18.66 -1.61
CA ASP A 332 12.46 17.86 -0.60
C ASP A 332 11.78 18.71 0.46
N GLU A 333 12.42 19.83 0.85
CA GLU A 333 11.81 20.78 1.76
C GLU A 333 10.53 21.40 1.18
N VAL A 334 10.57 21.80 -0.10
CA VAL A 334 9.40 22.33 -0.79
C VAL A 334 8.30 21.27 -0.91
N ILE A 335 8.65 20.03 -1.31
CA ILE A 335 7.70 18.92 -1.39
C ILE A 335 7.04 18.70 -0.02
N PHE A 336 7.82 18.60 1.05
CA PHE A 336 7.29 18.43 2.40
C PHE A 336 6.29 19.53 2.79
N GLU A 337 6.64 20.80 2.63
CA GLU A 337 5.75 21.93 2.96
C GLU A 337 4.44 21.89 2.15
N GLU A 338 4.48 21.46 0.89
CA GLU A 338 3.31 21.33 0.03
C GLU A 338 2.37 20.18 0.45
N PHE A 339 2.90 19.10 1.06
CA PHE A 339 2.09 17.97 1.55
C PHE A 339 1.62 18.14 2.99
N LYS A 340 2.35 18.87 3.82
CA LYS A 340 2.03 19.15 5.23
C LYS A 340 0.62 19.71 5.40
N GLY A 341 0.20 20.65 4.53
CA GLY A 341 -1.14 21.21 4.54
C GLY A 341 -2.25 20.25 4.05
N THR A 342 -1.91 19.15 3.38
CA THR A 342 -2.87 18.20 2.81
C THR A 342 -3.22 17.08 3.80
N GLY A 343 -2.30 16.70 4.68
CA GLY A 343 -2.49 15.66 5.69
C GLY A 343 -3.40 16.08 6.83
N ASN A 344 -3.97 15.09 7.51
CA ASN A 344 -4.73 15.24 8.76
C ASN A 344 -4.14 14.44 9.93
N MET A 345 -2.92 13.90 9.78
CA MET A 345 -2.12 13.25 10.81
C MET A 345 -0.65 13.46 10.47
N GLU A 346 0.16 13.81 11.43
CA GLU A 346 1.60 13.94 11.29
C GLU A 346 2.31 13.17 12.42
N LEU A 347 3.20 12.25 12.05
CA LEU A 347 4.10 11.54 12.94
C LEU A 347 5.53 11.97 12.58
N ILE A 348 6.16 12.74 13.44
CA ILE A 348 7.45 13.35 13.17
C ILE A 348 8.55 12.58 13.90
N LEU A 349 9.49 12.02 13.15
CA LEU A 349 10.68 11.39 13.70
C LEU A 349 11.77 12.43 13.98
N ASP A 350 12.46 12.26 15.10
CA ASP A 350 13.54 13.16 15.53
C ASP A 350 14.88 12.42 15.52
N ARG A 351 15.85 13.00 14.78
CA ARG A 351 17.20 12.44 14.67
C ARG A 351 17.92 12.39 16.02
N ARG A 352 17.69 13.36 16.92
CA ARG A 352 18.33 13.40 18.24
C ARG A 352 17.98 12.18 19.10
N LEU A 353 16.74 11.67 19.00
CA LEU A 353 16.30 10.43 19.62
C LEU A 353 17.01 9.22 19.02
N ALA A 354 17.03 9.16 17.68
CA ALA A 354 17.66 8.05 16.96
C ALA A 354 19.18 7.98 17.24
N ASP A 355 19.88 9.10 17.27
CA ASP A 355 21.31 9.18 17.57
C ASP A 355 21.61 8.67 19.01
N ARG A 356 20.67 8.83 19.95
CA ARG A 356 20.73 8.29 21.31
C ARG A 356 20.18 6.87 21.45
N ARG A 357 19.76 6.24 20.34
CA ARG A 357 19.15 4.90 20.34
C ARG A 357 17.85 4.78 21.13
N ILE A 358 17.11 5.87 21.24
CA ILE A 358 15.79 5.90 21.85
C ILE A 358 14.76 5.66 20.75
N PHE A 359 14.03 4.55 20.82
CA PHE A 359 13.02 4.16 19.83
C PHE A 359 11.68 3.81 20.50
N PRO A 360 10.53 4.21 19.90
CA PRO A 360 10.41 4.92 18.62
C PRO A 360 10.98 6.36 18.72
N ALA A 361 11.69 6.79 17.69
CA ALA A 361 12.31 8.12 17.66
C ALA A 361 11.30 9.22 17.28
N ILE A 362 10.16 9.28 17.97
CA ILE A 362 9.02 10.17 17.67
C ILE A 362 9.10 11.43 18.52
N ASP A 363 9.00 12.58 17.88
CA ASP A 363 8.75 13.86 18.55
C ASP A 363 7.28 13.95 18.94
N LEU A 364 6.97 13.65 20.19
CA LEU A 364 5.59 13.61 20.70
C LEU A 364 4.93 15.00 20.75
N GLN A 365 5.71 16.06 20.84
CA GLN A 365 5.20 17.42 20.90
C GLN A 365 4.68 17.90 19.55
N ARG A 366 5.38 17.52 18.47
CA ARG A 366 5.05 17.93 17.10
C ARG A 366 4.16 16.92 16.37
N SER A 367 3.99 15.72 16.92
CA SER A 367 3.18 14.66 16.33
C SER A 367 1.76 14.69 16.85
N GLY A 368 0.79 14.38 15.99
CA GLY A 368 -0.63 14.31 16.37
C GLY A 368 -1.56 14.02 15.19
N THR A 369 -2.81 13.74 15.53
CA THR A 369 -3.90 13.49 14.58
C THR A 369 -4.97 14.57 14.74
N ARG A 370 -5.39 15.16 13.63
CA ARG A 370 -6.53 16.11 13.64
C ARG A 370 -7.81 15.35 13.88
N LYS A 371 -8.71 15.91 14.70
CA LYS A 371 -9.96 15.28 15.07
C LYS A 371 -9.77 13.95 15.81
N GLU A 372 -8.69 13.86 16.65
CA GLU A 372 -8.43 12.68 17.46
C GLU A 372 -9.59 12.31 18.40
N GLU A 373 -10.45 13.30 18.74
CA GLU A 373 -11.68 13.09 19.50
C GLU A 373 -12.70 12.17 18.82
N LEU A 374 -12.56 11.92 17.50
CA LEU A 374 -13.39 10.95 16.78
C LEU A 374 -12.85 9.52 16.85
N LEU A 375 -11.58 9.36 17.26
CA LEU A 375 -10.86 8.09 17.27
C LEU A 375 -10.56 7.56 18.68
N LEU A 376 -10.48 8.47 19.65
CA LEU A 376 -10.24 8.15 21.06
C LEU A 376 -11.53 8.24 21.84
N ASN A 377 -11.76 7.34 22.78
CA ASN A 377 -12.86 7.49 23.70
C ASN A 377 -12.58 8.64 24.70
N GLU A 378 -13.61 9.10 25.41
CA GLU A 378 -13.51 10.25 26.32
C GLU A 378 -12.45 10.06 27.42
N PHE A 379 -12.31 8.86 27.96
CA PHE A 379 -11.29 8.55 28.95
C PHE A 379 -9.89 8.66 28.38
N GLU A 380 -9.61 8.03 27.24
CA GLU A 380 -8.32 8.09 26.55
C GLU A 380 -7.97 9.53 26.20
N LEU A 381 -8.90 10.26 25.60
CA LEU A 381 -8.71 11.64 25.17
C LEU A 381 -8.32 12.56 26.32
N ASN A 382 -9.06 12.52 27.41
CA ASN A 382 -8.78 13.32 28.62
C ASN A 382 -7.39 12.99 29.21
N ARG A 383 -7.03 11.73 29.27
CA ARG A 383 -5.72 11.29 29.79
C ARG A 383 -4.57 11.73 28.90
N ILE A 384 -4.71 11.59 27.60
CA ILE A 384 -3.70 12.03 26.64
C ILE A 384 -3.52 13.55 26.68
N TRP A 385 -4.58 14.31 26.80
CA TRP A 385 -4.47 15.77 26.93
C TRP A 385 -3.77 16.21 28.20
N VAL A 386 -4.06 15.58 29.34
CA VAL A 386 -3.35 15.81 30.60
C VAL A 386 -1.88 15.45 30.45
N LEU A 387 -1.58 14.29 29.85
CA LEU A 387 -0.21 13.83 29.64
C LEU A 387 0.56 14.82 28.73
N ARG A 388 -0.03 15.23 27.60
CA ARG A 388 0.60 16.22 26.70
C ARG A 388 0.90 17.53 27.42
N LYS A 389 0.02 17.98 28.30
CA LYS A 389 0.21 19.21 29.09
C LYS A 389 1.37 19.04 30.08
N LEU A 390 1.47 17.91 30.76
CA LEU A 390 2.59 17.63 31.68
C LEU A 390 3.93 17.53 30.95
N LEU A 391 3.92 16.95 29.75
CA LEU A 391 5.12 16.76 28.92
C LEU A 391 5.58 18.04 28.21
N ALA A 392 4.74 19.07 28.10
CA ALA A 392 5.02 20.26 27.29
C ALA A 392 6.27 21.05 27.71
N GLU A 393 6.69 20.92 28.97
CA GLU A 393 7.88 21.59 29.51
C GLU A 393 9.19 20.82 29.25
N LEU A 394 9.09 19.54 28.83
CA LEU A 394 10.24 18.67 28.60
C LEU A 394 10.74 18.82 27.16
N ASN A 395 12.03 18.63 26.97
CA ASN A 395 12.57 18.50 25.60
C ASN A 395 12.16 17.13 24.98
N PRO A 396 12.22 16.98 23.65
CA PRO A 396 11.76 15.74 23.00
C PRO A 396 12.42 14.45 23.51
N VAL A 397 13.67 14.50 23.95
CA VAL A 397 14.40 13.33 24.47
C VAL A 397 13.85 12.93 25.84
N GLU A 398 13.80 13.89 26.77
CA GLU A 398 13.27 13.67 28.12
C GLU A 398 11.80 13.22 28.08
N MET A 399 11.02 13.82 27.17
CA MET A 399 9.62 13.45 26.96
C MET A 399 9.45 11.98 26.56
N MET A 400 10.21 11.53 25.57
CA MET A 400 10.12 10.16 25.09
C MET A 400 10.65 9.16 26.15
N GLU A 401 11.78 9.46 26.79
CA GLU A 401 12.32 8.62 27.87
C GLU A 401 11.30 8.47 29.00
N PHE A 402 10.70 9.57 29.45
CA PHE A 402 9.66 9.54 30.50
C PHE A 402 8.48 8.66 30.10
N VAL A 403 7.94 8.83 28.88
CA VAL A 403 6.81 8.03 28.41
C VAL A 403 7.17 6.55 28.32
N LEU A 404 8.33 6.22 27.74
CA LEU A 404 8.78 4.84 27.61
C LEU A 404 8.99 4.17 28.98
N ASP A 405 9.60 4.87 29.95
CA ASP A 405 9.84 4.33 31.27
C ASP A 405 8.52 4.03 32.00
N LYS A 406 7.53 4.90 31.89
CA LYS A 406 6.20 4.65 32.46
C LYS A 406 5.46 3.53 31.74
N MET A 407 5.53 3.47 30.41
CA MET A 407 4.89 2.40 29.63
C MET A 407 5.50 1.02 29.89
N ARG A 408 6.81 0.93 30.18
CA ARG A 408 7.48 -0.33 30.55
C ARG A 408 6.91 -0.96 31.80
N LEU A 409 6.34 -0.18 32.71
CA LEU A 409 5.74 -0.65 33.96
C LEU A 409 4.32 -1.21 33.76
N THR A 410 3.76 -1.11 32.57
CA THR A 410 2.38 -1.50 32.25
C THR A 410 2.33 -2.42 31.04
N ARG A 411 1.31 -3.30 30.99
CA ARG A 411 1.18 -4.32 29.93
C ARG A 411 0.60 -3.77 28.63
N ASN A 412 -0.29 -2.76 28.75
CA ASN A 412 -1.03 -2.19 27.63
C ASN A 412 -1.35 -0.72 27.88
N ASN A 413 -1.90 -0.07 26.86
CA ASN A 413 -2.23 1.34 26.89
C ASN A 413 -3.35 1.66 27.90
N LYS A 414 -4.31 0.76 28.08
CA LYS A 414 -5.37 0.94 29.06
C LYS A 414 -4.80 1.02 30.47
N GLU A 415 -3.97 0.04 30.86
CA GLU A 415 -3.30 0.01 32.17
C GLU A 415 -2.39 1.22 32.38
N PHE A 416 -1.69 1.66 31.31
CA PHE A 416 -0.88 2.87 31.36
C PHE A 416 -1.72 4.13 31.67
N LEU A 417 -2.85 4.32 30.99
CA LEU A 417 -3.72 5.47 31.21
C LEU A 417 -4.44 5.41 32.59
N GLU A 418 -4.77 4.22 33.07
CA GLU A 418 -5.35 4.01 34.40
C GLU A 418 -4.34 4.35 35.50
N SER A 419 -3.07 3.96 35.34
CA SER A 419 -2.00 4.25 36.31
C SER A 419 -1.75 5.74 36.55
N MET A 420 -2.11 6.59 35.60
CA MET A 420 -2.03 8.06 35.74
C MET A 420 -3.05 8.65 36.74
N SER A 421 -4.03 7.85 37.21
CA SER A 421 -5.05 8.30 38.18
C SER A 421 -4.59 8.12 39.63
N GLU A 422 -3.55 7.32 39.85
CA GLU A 422 -3.06 6.95 41.18
C GLU A 422 -1.84 7.80 41.63
N SER A 423 -1.43 8.75 40.80
CA SER A 423 -0.33 9.70 41.04
C SER A 423 -0.85 11.12 41.17
#